data_209c259f9b05f99ac389e22c48b68651
#
_entry.id   209c259f9b05f99ac389e22c48b68651
#
_cell.length_a   1.000
_cell.length_b   1.000
_cell.length_c   1.000
_cell.angle_alpha   90.00
_cell.angle_beta   90.00
_cell.angle_gamma   90.00
#
_symmetry.space_group_name_H-M   'P 1'
#
loop_
_entity.id
_entity.type
_entity.pdbx_description
1 polymer ?
#
loop_
_entity_poly.entity_id
_entity_poly.type
_entity_poly.pdbx_seq_one_letter_code
_entity_poly.pdbx_strand_id
1 'polypeptide(L)'
;MIHRTLHWLAAFAALLPVPSIAAAKNVTRLAPVTPWHVDWTDTSCTLARGFGEKADPDLLRFEQFGQGLQLQMLMTSNALRFLEQSDRPTIVYSVTDTGPEFEQKLPRALLGSLPNKKVTLFIPQSLLFPDDPVNAVAADVQITQIGVTDRGHVVVFDAGSLEKPFEAMRSCMDDLIKTWGLDPQKLRQLSRWPVPKSPPAKWLRSNDYPDRELELGKQGLVAFRLMVDEAGKPTDCLIQRSYSDKVFDKITCEKLLARAKFEPALDQVGNPVTAYYAEEVSWVTE
;
A
#
# COMPACT_ATOMS: atom_id res chain seq x y z
N MET A 1 60.20 27.59 -1.12
CA MET A 1 59.44 26.86 -2.13
C MET A 1 59.23 25.44 -1.57
N ILE A 2 58.04 25.17 -1.07
CA ILE A 2 57.68 23.83 -0.53
C ILE A 2 56.45 23.41 -1.31
N HIS A 3 56.61 22.45 -2.20
CA HIS A 3 55.48 21.81 -2.93
C HIS A 3 54.81 20.78 -2.03
N ARG A 4 53.53 21.01 -1.68
CA ARG A 4 52.65 20.02 -1.07
C ARG A 4 51.87 19.32 -2.19
N THR A 5 52.19 18.09 -2.48
CA THR A 5 51.39 17.20 -3.33
C THR A 5 50.20 16.69 -2.53
N LEU A 6 48.99 17.07 -2.96
CA LEU A 6 47.70 16.60 -2.43
C LEU A 6 47.40 15.24 -3.07
N HIS A 7 47.42 14.16 -2.28
CA HIS A 7 46.98 12.84 -2.73
C HIS A 7 45.45 12.77 -2.57
N TRP A 8 44.77 12.72 -3.67
CA TRP A 8 43.32 12.39 -3.69
C TRP A 8 43.15 10.88 -3.51
N LEU A 9 42.70 10.46 -2.34
CA LEU A 9 42.22 9.10 -2.12
C LEU A 9 40.79 9.02 -2.73
N ALA A 10 40.66 8.40 -3.88
CA ALA A 10 39.39 8.01 -4.45
C ALA A 10 38.83 6.85 -3.62
N ALA A 11 37.84 7.12 -2.80
CA ALA A 11 37.06 6.09 -2.12
C ALA A 11 36.22 5.36 -3.17
N PHE A 12 36.65 4.17 -3.59
CA PHE A 12 35.80 3.24 -4.32
C PHE A 12 34.72 2.74 -3.36
N ALA A 13 33.49 3.28 -3.49
CA ALA A 13 32.31 2.66 -2.90
C ALA A 13 32.12 1.30 -3.59
N ALA A 14 32.42 0.23 -2.90
CA ALA A 14 32.12 -1.12 -3.35
C ALA A 14 30.58 -1.26 -3.40
N LEU A 15 30.01 -1.22 -4.60
CA LEU A 15 28.65 -1.64 -4.87
C LEU A 15 28.58 -3.14 -4.54
N LEU A 16 28.02 -3.48 -3.38
CA LEU A 16 27.70 -4.86 -3.07
C LEU A 16 26.70 -5.36 -4.11
N PRO A 17 26.93 -6.52 -4.72
CA PRO A 17 25.98 -7.07 -5.67
C PRO A 17 24.65 -7.37 -4.96
N VAL A 18 23.58 -6.76 -5.42
CA VAL A 18 22.21 -7.10 -5.03
C VAL A 18 21.96 -8.53 -5.51
N PRO A 19 21.48 -9.46 -4.67
CA PRO A 19 21.19 -10.82 -5.13
C PRO A 19 20.04 -10.77 -6.14
N SER A 20 20.35 -11.01 -7.41
CA SER A 20 19.36 -11.05 -8.46
C SER A 20 18.46 -12.28 -8.28
N ILE A 21 17.19 -12.20 -8.74
CA ILE A 21 16.25 -13.34 -8.79
C ILE A 21 16.92 -14.54 -9.49
N ALA A 22 17.75 -14.29 -10.50
CA ALA A 22 18.49 -15.32 -11.23
C ALA A 22 19.56 -16.06 -10.39
N ALA A 23 20.04 -15.49 -9.27
CA ALA A 23 21.05 -16.08 -8.40
C ALA A 23 20.46 -16.91 -7.24
N ALA A 24 19.12 -16.89 -7.06
CA ALA A 24 18.46 -17.63 -5.98
C ALA A 24 18.47 -19.15 -6.24
N LYS A 25 18.72 -19.95 -5.20
CA LYS A 25 18.79 -21.41 -5.31
C LYS A 25 17.43 -22.10 -5.48
N ASN A 26 16.36 -21.49 -4.98
CA ASN A 26 14.99 -22.05 -4.98
C ASN A 26 14.00 -21.00 -5.50
N VAL A 27 13.81 -20.96 -6.82
CA VAL A 27 12.88 -20.04 -7.48
C VAL A 27 11.62 -20.79 -7.88
N THR A 28 10.47 -20.39 -7.35
CA THR A 28 9.16 -20.83 -7.81
C THR A 28 8.53 -19.72 -8.66
N ARG A 29 8.27 -20.03 -9.94
CA ARG A 29 7.61 -19.09 -10.87
C ARG A 29 6.16 -19.48 -11.04
N LEU A 30 5.29 -18.50 -10.92
CA LEU A 30 3.85 -18.63 -11.07
C LEU A 30 3.41 -17.90 -12.33
N ALA A 31 3.12 -18.69 -13.37
CA ALA A 31 2.60 -18.17 -14.64
C ALA A 31 1.12 -17.77 -14.47
N PRO A 32 0.66 -16.72 -15.19
CA PRO A 32 -0.74 -16.30 -15.13
C PRO A 32 -1.68 -17.33 -15.78
N VAL A 33 -2.81 -17.58 -15.13
CA VAL A 33 -3.87 -18.50 -15.61
C VAL A 33 -5.21 -17.80 -15.85
N THR A 34 -5.32 -16.52 -15.45
CA THR A 34 -6.47 -15.66 -15.77
C THR A 34 -6.01 -14.33 -16.37
N PRO A 35 -6.89 -13.59 -17.06
CA PRO A 35 -6.64 -12.17 -17.32
C PRO A 35 -6.64 -11.37 -16.02
N TRP A 36 -6.15 -10.12 -16.05
CA TRP A 36 -6.39 -9.16 -15.00
C TRP A 36 -7.88 -8.80 -14.95
N HIS A 37 -8.40 -8.68 -13.75
CA HIS A 37 -9.78 -8.31 -13.48
C HIS A 37 -9.81 -7.12 -12.52
N VAL A 38 -10.58 -6.08 -12.87
CA VAL A 38 -10.84 -4.94 -12.00
C VAL A 38 -12.24 -5.11 -11.43
N ASP A 39 -12.35 -4.99 -10.11
CA ASP A 39 -13.60 -5.00 -9.37
C ASP A 39 -13.67 -3.78 -8.46
N TRP A 40 -14.85 -3.40 -8.02
CA TRP A 40 -15.06 -2.21 -7.23
C TRP A 40 -16.12 -2.43 -6.13
N THR A 41 -15.93 -1.70 -5.04
CA THR A 41 -16.88 -1.59 -3.93
C THR A 41 -17.19 -0.11 -3.71
N ASP A 42 -18.06 0.22 -2.77
CA ASP A 42 -18.33 1.61 -2.41
C ASP A 42 -17.11 2.33 -1.81
N THR A 43 -16.06 1.60 -1.46
CA THR A 43 -14.90 2.10 -0.72
C THR A 43 -13.56 1.90 -1.39
N SER A 44 -13.45 0.97 -2.36
CA SER A 44 -12.16 0.60 -2.97
C SER A 44 -12.31 0.08 -4.38
N CYS A 45 -11.23 0.18 -5.15
CA CYS A 45 -11.03 -0.56 -6.39
C CYS A 45 -10.00 -1.67 -6.18
N THR A 46 -10.26 -2.82 -6.78
CA THR A 46 -9.42 -4.02 -6.69
C THR A 46 -8.99 -4.44 -8.08
N LEU A 47 -7.71 -4.74 -8.26
CA LEU A 47 -7.15 -5.35 -9.46
C LEU A 47 -6.56 -6.70 -9.07
N ALA A 48 -7.03 -7.79 -9.66
CA ALA A 48 -6.61 -9.14 -9.30
C ALA A 48 -6.33 -10.02 -10.51
N ARG A 49 -5.40 -10.98 -10.34
CA ARG A 49 -5.07 -11.99 -11.35
C ARG A 49 -4.75 -13.31 -10.67
N GLY A 50 -5.19 -14.40 -11.30
CA GLY A 50 -4.87 -15.77 -10.89
C GLY A 50 -3.61 -16.30 -11.58
N PHE A 51 -2.83 -17.12 -10.84
CA PHE A 51 -1.57 -17.69 -11.25
C PHE A 51 -1.49 -19.17 -10.89
N GLY A 52 -0.56 -19.90 -11.51
CA GLY A 52 -0.29 -21.30 -11.20
C GLY A 52 -1.33 -22.26 -11.74
N GLU A 53 -2.08 -22.95 -10.89
CA GLU A 53 -3.07 -23.94 -11.30
C GLU A 53 -4.45 -23.31 -11.53
N LYS A 54 -5.05 -23.56 -12.71
CA LYS A 54 -6.33 -22.95 -13.08
C LYS A 54 -7.50 -23.37 -12.17
N ALA A 55 -7.45 -24.59 -11.61
CA ALA A 55 -8.52 -25.10 -10.74
C ALA A 55 -8.49 -24.48 -9.33
N ASP A 56 -7.31 -24.09 -8.84
CA ASP A 56 -7.11 -23.44 -7.55
C ASP A 56 -5.99 -22.39 -7.67
N PRO A 57 -6.26 -21.25 -8.33
CA PRO A 57 -5.22 -20.28 -8.63
C PRO A 57 -4.66 -19.62 -7.38
N ASP A 58 -3.37 -19.38 -7.42
CA ASP A 58 -2.73 -18.42 -6.55
C ASP A 58 -3.11 -17.01 -6.98
N LEU A 59 -3.12 -16.04 -6.08
CA LEU A 59 -3.63 -14.70 -6.36
C LEU A 59 -2.57 -13.63 -6.12
N LEU A 60 -2.46 -12.71 -7.07
CA LEU A 60 -1.86 -11.40 -6.87
C LEU A 60 -2.98 -10.37 -7.00
N ARG A 61 -3.16 -9.57 -5.93
CA ARG A 61 -4.23 -8.59 -5.83
C ARG A 61 -3.66 -7.26 -5.38
N PHE A 62 -4.10 -6.19 -6.04
CA PHE A 62 -3.91 -4.81 -5.62
C PHE A 62 -5.25 -4.24 -5.19
N GLU A 63 -5.25 -3.43 -4.14
CA GLU A 63 -6.43 -2.75 -3.65
C GLU A 63 -6.09 -1.29 -3.36
N GLN A 64 -6.92 -0.37 -3.85
CA GLN A 64 -6.73 1.05 -3.72
C GLN A 64 -7.98 1.70 -3.12
N PHE A 65 -7.78 2.57 -2.12
CA PHE A 65 -8.84 3.22 -1.34
C PHE A 65 -8.93 4.73 -1.57
N GLY A 66 -8.12 5.27 -2.44
CA GLY A 66 -8.06 6.70 -2.78
C GLY A 66 -6.98 6.97 -3.82
N GLN A 67 -6.84 8.22 -4.24
CA GLN A 67 -5.70 8.63 -5.05
C GLN A 67 -4.43 8.68 -4.19
N GLY A 68 -3.30 8.36 -4.79
CA GLY A 68 -2.00 8.41 -4.14
C GLY A 68 -1.57 7.09 -3.50
N LEU A 69 -0.86 7.16 -2.39
CA LEU A 69 -0.04 6.10 -1.80
C LEU A 69 -0.77 4.91 -1.18
N GLN A 70 -2.10 4.89 -1.22
CA GLN A 70 -2.88 3.85 -0.53
C GLN A 70 -3.12 2.62 -1.40
N LEU A 71 -2.09 2.16 -2.10
CA LEU A 71 -2.12 0.88 -2.78
C LEU A 71 -1.64 -0.22 -1.85
N GLN A 72 -2.51 -1.17 -1.60
CA GLN A 72 -2.19 -2.39 -0.86
C GLN A 72 -2.00 -3.54 -1.83
N MET A 73 -1.11 -4.46 -1.50
CA MET A 73 -0.88 -5.65 -2.28
C MET A 73 -1.05 -6.90 -1.42
N LEU A 74 -1.75 -7.88 -1.97
CA LEU A 74 -1.91 -9.20 -1.37
C LEU A 74 -1.35 -10.25 -2.33
N MET A 75 -0.52 -11.12 -1.80
CA MET A 75 -0.04 -12.32 -2.49
C MET A 75 -0.58 -13.54 -1.74
N THR A 76 -1.26 -14.44 -2.44
CA THR A 76 -1.83 -15.66 -1.83
C THR A 76 -1.32 -16.86 -2.59
N SER A 77 -0.56 -17.74 -1.93
CA SER A 77 -0.01 -18.97 -2.52
C SER A 77 0.46 -19.94 -1.45
N ASN A 78 0.36 -21.24 -1.72
CA ASN A 78 1.02 -22.27 -0.91
C ASN A 78 2.55 -22.19 -1.00
N ALA A 79 3.09 -21.66 -2.10
CA ALA A 79 4.52 -21.44 -2.27
C ALA A 79 5.10 -20.41 -1.28
N LEU A 80 4.25 -19.60 -0.65
CA LEU A 80 4.64 -18.59 0.36
C LEU A 80 4.83 -19.16 1.77
N ARG A 81 4.69 -20.47 2.00
CA ARG A 81 4.79 -21.07 3.35
C ARG A 81 6.14 -20.86 4.02
N PHE A 82 7.23 -20.66 3.26
CA PHE A 82 8.53 -20.34 3.83
C PHE A 82 8.54 -19.03 4.65
N LEU A 83 7.56 -18.14 4.40
CA LEU A 83 7.41 -16.88 5.12
C LEU A 83 6.86 -17.06 6.54
N GLU A 84 6.24 -18.19 6.87
CA GLU A 84 5.72 -18.48 8.22
C GLU A 84 6.84 -18.47 9.29
N GLN A 85 8.09 -18.64 8.85
CA GLN A 85 9.29 -18.58 9.70
C GLN A 85 10.14 -17.34 9.42
N SER A 86 9.63 -16.37 8.66
CA SER A 86 10.36 -15.17 8.24
C SER A 86 10.03 -13.98 9.14
N ASP A 87 11.06 -13.30 9.60
CA ASP A 87 10.91 -12.05 10.36
C ASP A 87 10.88 -10.81 9.45
N ARG A 88 11.51 -10.89 8.28
CA ARG A 88 11.73 -9.73 7.37
C ARG A 88 11.78 -10.15 5.90
N PRO A 89 10.66 -10.53 5.28
CA PRO A 89 10.65 -10.82 3.86
C PRO A 89 10.97 -9.57 3.03
N THR A 90 11.52 -9.78 1.85
CA THR A 90 11.80 -8.72 0.87
C THR A 90 10.91 -8.91 -0.34
N ILE A 91 10.21 -7.86 -0.75
CA ILE A 91 9.49 -7.83 -2.03
C ILE A 91 10.47 -7.41 -3.11
N VAL A 92 10.42 -8.11 -4.22
CA VAL A 92 11.26 -7.86 -5.39
C VAL A 92 10.37 -7.53 -6.57
N TYR A 93 10.69 -6.44 -7.23
CA TYR A 93 10.05 -6.01 -8.47
C TYR A 93 11.08 -6.06 -9.59
N SER A 94 10.76 -6.71 -10.70
CA SER A 94 11.67 -6.83 -11.83
C SER A 94 10.99 -6.53 -13.16
N VAL A 95 11.75 -5.95 -14.07
CA VAL A 95 11.31 -5.68 -15.45
C VAL A 95 11.37 -6.95 -16.28
N THR A 96 12.43 -7.72 -16.10
CA THR A 96 12.68 -9.01 -16.76
C THR A 96 13.51 -9.90 -15.85
N ASP A 97 13.70 -11.16 -16.21
CA ASP A 97 14.56 -12.09 -15.46
C ASP A 97 16.01 -11.62 -15.27
N THR A 98 16.48 -10.72 -16.10
CA THR A 98 17.85 -10.18 -16.12
C THR A 98 17.90 -8.66 -16.03
N GLY A 99 16.73 -8.02 -15.91
CA GLY A 99 16.60 -6.56 -15.84
C GLY A 99 16.87 -6.00 -14.43
N PRO A 100 16.75 -4.67 -14.29
CA PRO A 100 16.92 -4.05 -13.00
C PRO A 100 15.87 -4.56 -12.01
N GLU A 101 16.32 -4.81 -10.80
CA GLU A 101 15.48 -5.24 -9.69
C GLU A 101 15.33 -4.09 -8.69
N PHE A 102 14.11 -3.93 -8.19
CA PHE A 102 13.80 -3.01 -7.09
C PHE A 102 13.39 -3.85 -5.88
N GLU A 103 13.95 -3.55 -4.72
CA GLU A 103 13.66 -4.27 -3.49
C GLU A 103 12.96 -3.40 -2.48
N GLN A 104 11.95 -3.96 -1.84
CA GLN A 104 11.30 -3.38 -0.67
C GLN A 104 11.43 -4.36 0.51
N LYS A 105 12.21 -3.98 1.52
CA LYS A 105 12.25 -4.71 2.78
C LYS A 105 11.00 -4.40 3.59
N LEU A 106 10.25 -5.44 3.92
CA LEU A 106 9.07 -5.29 4.76
C LEU A 106 9.52 -5.26 6.23
N PRO A 107 9.11 -4.24 6.99
CA PRO A 107 9.46 -4.15 8.42
C PRO A 107 8.83 -5.27 9.24
N ARG A 108 7.67 -5.77 8.81
CA ARG A 108 6.96 -6.90 9.37
C ARG A 108 6.02 -7.47 8.30
N ALA A 109 6.08 -8.77 8.08
CA ALA A 109 5.11 -9.44 7.25
C ALA A 109 3.81 -9.64 8.04
N LEU A 110 2.69 -9.18 7.47
CA LEU A 110 1.38 -9.57 7.95
C LEU A 110 0.96 -10.83 7.19
N LEU A 111 1.14 -11.97 7.83
CA LEU A 111 0.73 -13.25 7.27
C LEU A 111 -0.65 -13.63 7.79
N GLY A 112 -1.46 -14.15 6.91
CA GLY A 112 -2.77 -14.70 7.19
C GLY A 112 -3.02 -15.98 6.40
N SER A 113 -4.17 -16.58 6.59
CA SER A 113 -4.63 -17.71 5.79
C SER A 113 -6.04 -17.43 5.30
N LEU A 114 -6.28 -17.67 4.02
CA LEU A 114 -7.63 -17.69 3.48
C LEU A 114 -8.35 -19.02 3.83
N PRO A 115 -9.68 -19.09 3.63
CA PRO A 115 -10.46 -20.31 3.88
C PRO A 115 -9.93 -21.56 3.17
N ASN A 116 -9.27 -21.41 2.01
CA ASN A 116 -8.60 -22.48 1.27
C ASN A 116 -7.24 -22.92 1.87
N LYS A 117 -6.85 -22.36 3.02
CA LYS A 117 -5.59 -22.60 3.74
C LYS A 117 -4.32 -22.16 2.99
N LYS A 118 -4.43 -21.36 1.94
CA LYS A 118 -3.26 -20.74 1.30
C LYS A 118 -2.70 -19.62 2.16
N VAL A 119 -1.38 -19.52 2.23
CA VAL A 119 -0.70 -18.42 2.90
C VAL A 119 -0.96 -17.13 2.14
N THR A 120 -1.36 -16.10 2.85
CA THR A 120 -1.58 -14.77 2.31
C THR A 120 -0.60 -13.81 2.94
N LEU A 121 0.24 -13.18 2.13
CA LEU A 121 1.10 -12.08 2.51
C LEU A 121 0.37 -10.77 2.19
N PHE A 122 0.16 -9.97 3.22
CA PHE A 122 -0.42 -8.64 3.12
C PHE A 122 0.67 -7.57 3.20
N ILE A 123 0.68 -6.66 2.24
CA ILE A 123 1.63 -5.56 2.13
C ILE A 123 0.82 -4.26 2.13
N PRO A 124 0.79 -3.54 3.26
CA PRO A 124 -0.08 -2.37 3.44
C PRO A 124 0.28 -1.19 2.54
N GLN A 125 1.55 -1.09 2.15
CA GLN A 125 2.03 -0.04 1.26
C GLN A 125 3.06 -0.62 0.29
N SER A 126 2.78 -0.52 -0.99
CA SER A 126 3.65 -1.04 -2.04
C SER A 126 4.56 0.06 -2.61
N LEU A 127 5.86 -0.25 -2.80
CA LEU A 127 6.83 0.62 -3.49
C LEU A 127 6.59 0.73 -5.00
N LEU A 128 5.60 0.06 -5.55
CA LEU A 128 5.20 0.30 -6.94
C LEU A 128 4.86 1.78 -7.20
N PHE A 129 4.64 2.52 -6.11
CA PHE A 129 4.33 3.94 -6.14
C PHE A 129 5.25 4.67 -5.15
N PRO A 130 6.36 5.27 -5.61
CA PRO A 130 7.12 6.21 -4.80
C PRO A 130 6.25 7.41 -4.41
N ASP A 131 6.70 8.20 -3.43
CA ASP A 131 5.97 9.27 -2.74
C ASP A 131 5.27 10.34 -3.62
N ASP A 132 5.37 10.24 -4.94
CA ASP A 132 4.70 11.10 -5.91
C ASP A 132 3.64 10.35 -6.73
N PRO A 133 2.34 10.48 -6.38
CA PRO A 133 1.26 9.80 -7.07
C PRO A 133 1.08 10.24 -8.54
N VAL A 134 1.62 11.38 -8.93
CA VAL A 134 1.53 11.89 -10.31
C VAL A 134 2.56 11.19 -11.21
N ASN A 135 3.75 10.90 -10.68
CA ASN A 135 4.85 10.26 -11.41
C ASN A 135 4.91 8.73 -11.20
N ALA A 136 4.17 8.18 -10.26
CA ALA A 136 4.07 6.74 -10.01
C ALA A 136 3.61 5.94 -11.24
N VAL A 137 2.81 6.56 -12.11
CA VAL A 137 2.32 5.98 -13.37
C VAL A 137 3.45 5.54 -14.30
N ALA A 138 4.60 6.21 -14.26
CA ALA A 138 5.73 5.89 -15.15
C ALA A 138 6.51 4.63 -14.69
N ALA A 139 6.47 4.31 -13.40
CA ALA A 139 7.14 3.13 -12.87
C ALA A 139 6.36 1.83 -13.15
N ASP A 140 5.03 1.91 -13.28
CA ASP A 140 4.15 0.75 -13.50
C ASP A 140 4.41 0.03 -14.83
N VAL A 141 4.78 0.80 -15.85
CA VAL A 141 4.89 0.32 -17.23
C VAL A 141 6.02 -0.69 -17.41
N GLN A 142 7.02 -0.65 -16.56
CA GLN A 142 8.23 -1.45 -16.72
C GLN A 142 8.26 -2.73 -15.88
N ILE A 143 7.48 -2.80 -14.80
CA ILE A 143 7.48 -3.98 -13.93
C ILE A 143 6.61 -5.07 -14.55
N THR A 144 7.21 -6.23 -14.81
CA THR A 144 6.52 -7.41 -15.34
C THR A 144 6.51 -8.58 -14.37
N GLN A 145 7.32 -8.53 -13.33
CA GLN A 145 7.46 -9.58 -12.33
C GLN A 145 7.41 -9.00 -10.93
N ILE A 146 6.66 -9.64 -10.06
CA ILE A 146 6.55 -9.28 -8.65
C ILE A 146 6.80 -10.53 -7.83
N GLY A 147 7.80 -10.49 -6.98
CA GLY A 147 8.20 -11.63 -6.18
C GLY A 147 8.36 -11.29 -4.71
N VAL A 148 8.51 -12.33 -3.92
CA VAL A 148 8.92 -12.22 -2.51
C VAL A 148 10.05 -13.19 -2.25
N THR A 149 11.04 -12.74 -1.51
CA THR A 149 12.21 -13.54 -1.17
C THR A 149 12.51 -13.52 0.33
N ASP A 150 12.96 -14.63 0.84
CA ASP A 150 13.56 -14.78 2.16
C ASP A 150 14.47 -16.00 2.19
N ARG A 151 15.66 -15.88 2.81
CA ARG A 151 16.63 -16.97 3.05
C ARG A 151 16.91 -17.86 1.83
N GLY A 152 16.95 -17.25 0.63
CA GLY A 152 17.27 -17.96 -0.62
C GLY A 152 16.10 -18.65 -1.29
N HIS A 153 14.89 -18.56 -0.73
CA HIS A 153 13.64 -18.90 -1.41
C HIS A 153 13.11 -17.67 -2.13
N VAL A 154 12.59 -17.87 -3.33
CA VAL A 154 11.95 -16.81 -4.13
C VAL A 154 10.67 -17.36 -4.75
N VAL A 155 9.58 -16.65 -4.60
CA VAL A 155 8.34 -16.86 -5.35
C VAL A 155 8.10 -15.66 -6.25
N VAL A 156 7.91 -15.89 -7.53
CA VAL A 156 7.72 -14.84 -8.54
C VAL A 156 6.38 -15.03 -9.23
N PHE A 157 5.57 -14.00 -9.24
CA PHE A 157 4.37 -13.88 -10.06
C PHE A 157 4.74 -13.18 -11.37
N ASP A 158 4.61 -13.88 -12.49
CA ASP A 158 4.85 -13.32 -13.83
C ASP A 158 3.65 -12.45 -14.22
N ALA A 159 3.62 -11.24 -13.69
CA ALA A 159 2.48 -10.33 -13.80
C ALA A 159 2.24 -9.86 -15.24
N GLY A 160 3.29 -9.83 -16.09
CA GLY A 160 3.27 -9.21 -17.40
C GLY A 160 3.15 -7.69 -17.30
N SER A 161 2.87 -7.02 -18.41
CA SER A 161 2.69 -5.56 -18.38
C SER A 161 1.52 -5.17 -17.46
N LEU A 162 1.78 -4.24 -16.56
CA LEU A 162 0.81 -3.66 -15.62
C LEU A 162 0.16 -2.37 -16.14
N GLU A 163 0.59 -1.85 -17.30
CA GLU A 163 0.13 -0.57 -17.88
C GLU A 163 -1.40 -0.51 -17.99
N LYS A 164 -1.99 -1.38 -18.83
CA LYS A 164 -3.45 -1.41 -19.03
C LYS A 164 -4.23 -1.81 -17.78
N PRO A 165 -3.80 -2.81 -16.99
CA PRO A 165 -4.43 -3.12 -15.72
C PRO A 165 -4.51 -1.93 -14.77
N PHE A 166 -3.43 -1.19 -14.58
CA PHE A 166 -3.44 0.00 -13.72
C PHE A 166 -4.17 1.19 -14.35
N GLU A 167 -4.20 1.32 -15.68
CA GLU A 167 -5.08 2.29 -16.35
C GLU A 167 -6.56 2.01 -16.02
N ALA A 168 -6.99 0.76 -16.10
CA ALA A 168 -8.34 0.37 -15.72
C ALA A 168 -8.62 0.60 -14.23
N MET A 169 -7.65 0.35 -13.35
CA MET A 169 -7.77 0.64 -11.92
C MET A 169 -7.87 2.14 -11.64
N ARG A 170 -7.10 2.99 -12.35
CA ARG A 170 -7.22 4.45 -12.26
C ARG A 170 -8.59 4.94 -12.71
N SER A 171 -9.13 4.37 -13.80
CA SER A 171 -10.49 4.69 -14.25
C SER A 171 -11.54 4.32 -13.20
N CYS A 172 -11.41 3.14 -12.60
CA CYS A 172 -12.25 2.71 -11.49
C CYS A 172 -12.19 3.71 -10.31
N MET A 173 -10.97 4.12 -9.91
CA MET A 173 -10.80 5.10 -8.82
C MET A 173 -11.38 6.47 -9.16
N ASP A 174 -11.29 6.91 -10.41
CA ASP A 174 -11.90 8.16 -10.84
C ASP A 174 -13.42 8.11 -10.72
N ASP A 175 -14.02 7.01 -11.12
CA ASP A 175 -15.48 6.84 -11.01
C ASP A 175 -15.91 6.74 -9.54
N LEU A 176 -15.15 6.02 -8.72
CA LEU A 176 -15.41 5.92 -7.28
C LEU A 176 -15.32 7.30 -6.59
N ILE A 177 -14.31 8.11 -6.91
CA ILE A 177 -14.14 9.47 -6.36
C ILE A 177 -15.30 10.39 -6.74
N LYS A 178 -15.84 10.25 -7.95
CA LYS A 178 -17.06 10.99 -8.36
C LYS A 178 -18.26 10.62 -7.49
N THR A 179 -18.39 9.35 -7.08
CA THR A 179 -19.48 8.95 -6.16
C THR A 179 -19.34 9.61 -4.79
N TRP A 180 -18.14 10.05 -4.41
CA TRP A 180 -17.89 10.81 -3.18
C TRP A 180 -18.19 12.30 -3.32
N GLY A 181 -18.66 12.74 -4.50
CA GLY A 181 -18.95 14.15 -4.79
C GLY A 181 -17.69 14.98 -5.11
N LEU A 182 -16.56 14.34 -5.41
CA LEU A 182 -15.31 15.00 -5.73
C LEU A 182 -14.97 14.88 -7.22
N ASP A 183 -14.19 15.83 -7.72
CA ASP A 183 -13.65 15.81 -9.08
C ASP A 183 -12.25 15.21 -9.06
N PRO A 184 -12.03 14.01 -9.64
CA PRO A 184 -10.73 13.36 -9.61
C PRO A 184 -9.65 14.13 -10.37
N GLN A 185 -10.02 14.94 -11.38
CA GLN A 185 -9.06 15.77 -12.12
C GLN A 185 -8.57 16.92 -11.25
N LYS A 186 -9.47 17.59 -10.52
CA LYS A 186 -9.10 18.65 -9.58
C LYS A 186 -8.22 18.11 -8.45
N LEU A 187 -8.53 16.91 -7.93
CA LEU A 187 -7.70 16.29 -6.89
C LEU A 187 -6.27 16.02 -7.36
N ARG A 188 -6.08 15.57 -8.61
CA ARG A 188 -4.73 15.38 -9.18
C ARG A 188 -3.95 16.67 -9.34
N GLN A 189 -4.64 17.80 -9.39
CA GLN A 189 -4.05 19.13 -9.59
C GLN A 189 -3.90 19.92 -8.28
N LEU A 190 -4.14 19.30 -7.13
CA LEU A 190 -3.93 19.95 -5.85
C LEU A 190 -2.45 20.34 -5.68
N SER A 191 -2.19 21.58 -5.29
CA SER A 191 -0.86 22.02 -4.88
C SER A 191 -0.51 21.50 -3.48
N ARG A 192 -1.53 21.19 -2.68
CA ARG A 192 -1.39 20.60 -1.34
C ARG A 192 -2.63 19.78 -0.98
N TRP A 193 -2.41 18.56 -0.51
CA TRP A 193 -3.44 17.73 0.11
C TRP A 193 -3.74 18.21 1.54
N PRO A 194 -4.87 17.78 2.17
CA PRO A 194 -5.14 18.10 3.56
C PRO A 194 -4.00 17.62 4.46
N VAL A 195 -3.46 18.53 5.30
CA VAL A 195 -2.36 18.20 6.21
C VAL A 195 -2.85 18.25 7.66
N PRO A 196 -2.67 17.17 8.44
CA PRO A 196 -3.02 17.18 9.86
C PRO A 196 -2.33 18.30 10.65
N LYS A 197 -3.08 19.12 11.40
CA LYS A 197 -2.52 20.14 12.31
C LYS A 197 -1.86 19.57 13.56
N SER A 198 -2.13 18.31 13.85
CA SER A 198 -1.48 17.55 14.92
C SER A 198 -1.31 16.11 14.48
N PRO A 199 -0.31 15.37 15.00
CA PRO A 199 -0.13 13.96 14.68
C PRO A 199 -1.43 13.17 14.86
N PRO A 200 -1.83 12.32 13.90
CA PRO A 200 -3.07 11.53 13.97
C PRO A 200 -3.21 10.70 15.24
N ALA A 201 -2.09 10.21 15.79
CA ALA A 201 -2.06 9.51 17.08
C ALA A 201 -2.62 10.32 18.28
N LYS A 202 -2.78 11.65 18.15
CA LYS A 202 -3.40 12.48 19.18
C LYS A 202 -4.93 12.56 19.08
N TRP A 203 -5.50 12.14 17.96
CA TRP A 203 -6.96 12.15 17.77
C TRP A 203 -7.63 10.98 18.48
N LEU A 204 -6.92 9.86 18.59
CA LEU A 204 -7.32 8.68 19.34
C LEU A 204 -6.39 8.52 20.55
N ARG A 205 -6.96 8.32 21.72
CA ARG A 205 -6.25 8.26 22.99
C ARG A 205 -6.48 6.91 23.64
N SER A 206 -5.60 6.50 24.55
CA SER A 206 -5.73 5.23 25.28
C SER A 206 -7.09 5.08 25.95
N ASN A 207 -7.64 6.19 26.50
CA ASN A 207 -8.97 6.20 27.16
C ASN A 207 -10.17 6.20 26.18
N ASP A 208 -9.94 6.17 24.88
CA ASP A 208 -10.98 5.94 23.88
C ASP A 208 -11.14 4.45 23.57
N TYR A 209 -10.22 3.61 24.08
CA TYR A 209 -10.35 2.15 23.92
C TYR A 209 -11.61 1.67 24.63
N PRO A 210 -12.49 0.90 23.95
CA PRO A 210 -13.69 0.41 24.58
C PRO A 210 -13.34 -0.56 25.74
N ASP A 211 -13.87 -0.33 26.94
CA ASP A 211 -13.51 -1.09 28.15
C ASP A 211 -13.67 -2.60 27.95
N ARG A 212 -14.78 -3.03 27.37
CA ARG A 212 -15.08 -4.44 27.11
C ARG A 212 -14.07 -5.09 26.17
N GLU A 213 -13.70 -4.41 25.10
CA GLU A 213 -12.75 -4.89 24.11
C GLU A 213 -11.34 -4.92 24.69
N LEU A 214 -11.01 -3.97 25.56
CA LEU A 214 -9.75 -3.92 26.30
C LEU A 214 -9.66 -5.11 27.28
N GLU A 215 -10.69 -5.37 28.06
CA GLU A 215 -10.77 -6.52 28.98
C GLU A 215 -10.64 -7.86 28.25
N LEU A 216 -11.16 -7.95 27.05
CA LEU A 216 -11.09 -9.16 26.20
C LEU A 216 -9.80 -9.24 25.38
N GLY A 217 -8.89 -8.27 25.49
CA GLY A 217 -7.65 -8.22 24.71
C GLY A 217 -7.87 -8.13 23.20
N LYS A 218 -9.05 -7.65 22.75
CA LYS A 218 -9.37 -7.55 21.34
C LYS A 218 -8.60 -6.41 20.69
N GLN A 219 -8.07 -6.65 19.52
CA GLN A 219 -7.35 -5.68 18.72
C GLN A 219 -8.13 -5.36 17.44
N GLY A 220 -7.79 -4.26 16.77
CA GLY A 220 -8.44 -3.86 15.54
C GLY A 220 -7.55 -3.04 14.63
N LEU A 221 -7.83 -3.15 13.34
CA LEU A 221 -7.24 -2.34 12.30
C LEU A 221 -8.36 -1.71 11.48
N VAL A 222 -8.41 -0.38 11.44
CA VAL A 222 -9.50 0.39 10.85
C VAL A 222 -8.93 1.39 9.85
N ALA A 223 -9.17 1.16 8.57
CA ALA A 223 -8.88 2.13 7.51
C ALA A 223 -10.10 3.05 7.32
N PHE A 224 -9.86 4.35 7.32
CA PHE A 224 -10.90 5.37 7.25
C PHE A 224 -10.60 6.44 6.22
N ARG A 225 -11.64 7.12 5.78
CA ARG A 225 -11.57 8.34 4.97
C ARG A 225 -12.37 9.44 5.65
N LEU A 226 -11.75 10.61 5.80
CA LEU A 226 -12.41 11.84 6.24
C LEU A 226 -12.59 12.78 5.05
N MET A 227 -13.78 13.32 4.87
CA MET A 227 -13.96 14.49 4.01
C MET A 227 -13.54 15.73 4.79
N VAL A 228 -12.70 16.55 4.17
CA VAL A 228 -12.14 17.76 4.80
C VAL A 228 -12.57 18.97 3.97
N ASP A 229 -13.26 19.91 4.63
CA ASP A 229 -13.75 21.13 3.99
C ASP A 229 -12.64 22.19 3.81
N GLU A 230 -13.01 23.30 3.19
CA GLU A 230 -12.12 24.44 2.90
C GLU A 230 -11.62 25.15 4.17
N ALA A 231 -12.27 24.94 5.32
CA ALA A 231 -11.81 25.43 6.63
C ALA A 231 -10.86 24.44 7.34
N GLY A 232 -10.59 23.29 6.74
CA GLY A 232 -9.77 22.21 7.31
C GLY A 232 -10.49 21.40 8.38
N LYS A 233 -11.83 21.42 8.38
CA LYS A 233 -12.64 20.64 9.32
C LYS A 233 -13.12 19.33 8.67
N PRO A 234 -13.02 18.17 9.36
CA PRO A 234 -13.63 16.96 8.88
C PRO A 234 -15.16 17.06 8.93
N THR A 235 -15.84 16.75 7.83
CA THR A 235 -17.30 16.85 7.67
C THR A 235 -17.98 15.50 7.55
N ASP A 236 -17.23 14.46 7.14
CA ASP A 236 -17.72 13.10 7.02
C ASP A 236 -16.60 12.10 7.33
N CYS A 237 -16.97 10.91 7.81
CA CYS A 237 -16.06 9.80 8.08
C CYS A 237 -16.66 8.50 7.57
N LEU A 238 -15.94 7.85 6.66
CA LEU A 238 -16.30 6.55 6.14
C LEU A 238 -15.23 5.53 6.54
N ILE A 239 -15.65 4.39 7.05
CA ILE A 239 -14.76 3.23 7.21
C ILE A 239 -14.61 2.55 5.87
N GLN A 240 -13.40 2.57 5.34
CA GLN A 240 -13.09 1.96 4.05
C GLN A 240 -12.85 0.47 4.19
N ARG A 241 -12.19 0.06 5.26
CA ARG A 241 -11.96 -1.34 5.61
C ARG A 241 -11.75 -1.49 7.12
N SER A 242 -12.24 -2.60 7.66
CA SER A 242 -12.03 -2.92 9.07
C SER A 242 -11.73 -4.41 9.25
N TYR A 243 -10.70 -4.68 10.03
CA TYR A 243 -10.39 -6.02 10.57
C TYR A 243 -10.54 -5.96 12.09
N SER A 244 -11.75 -5.56 12.54
CA SER A 244 -12.05 -5.34 13.94
C SER A 244 -13.54 -5.47 14.23
N ASP A 245 -13.89 -5.47 15.51
CA ASP A 245 -15.29 -5.34 15.91
C ASP A 245 -15.82 -3.94 15.52
N LYS A 246 -17.08 -3.88 15.12
CA LYS A 246 -17.73 -2.62 14.67
C LYS A 246 -17.72 -1.50 15.70
N VAL A 247 -17.46 -1.80 16.98
CA VAL A 247 -17.31 -0.79 18.03
C VAL A 247 -16.08 0.09 17.77
N PHE A 248 -14.97 -0.50 17.28
CA PHE A 248 -13.78 0.27 16.90
C PHE A 248 -14.04 1.18 15.71
N ASP A 249 -14.81 0.71 14.73
CA ASP A 249 -15.21 1.52 13.57
C ASP A 249 -15.98 2.77 14.01
N LYS A 250 -16.99 2.57 14.88
CA LYS A 250 -17.83 3.65 15.41
C LYS A 250 -17.00 4.67 16.20
N ILE A 251 -16.18 4.20 17.14
CA ILE A 251 -15.37 5.09 17.97
C ILE A 251 -14.33 5.81 17.12
N THR A 252 -13.69 5.15 16.17
CA THR A 252 -12.75 5.78 15.24
C THR A 252 -13.40 6.99 14.57
N CYS A 253 -14.51 6.81 13.87
CA CYS A 253 -15.18 7.92 13.19
C CYS A 253 -15.66 9.02 14.17
N GLU A 254 -16.26 8.65 15.30
CA GLU A 254 -16.73 9.61 16.31
C GLU A 254 -15.60 10.52 16.81
N LYS A 255 -14.46 9.93 17.19
CA LYS A 255 -13.34 10.72 17.73
C LYS A 255 -12.60 11.51 16.67
N LEU A 256 -12.46 10.97 15.46
CA LEU A 256 -11.85 11.67 14.34
C LEU A 256 -12.66 12.90 13.92
N LEU A 257 -13.97 12.79 13.77
CA LEU A 257 -14.85 13.93 13.45
C LEU A 257 -14.81 15.02 14.54
N ALA A 258 -14.67 14.61 15.80
CA ALA A 258 -14.64 15.56 16.93
C ALA A 258 -13.29 16.26 17.11
N ARG A 259 -12.17 15.60 16.79
CA ARG A 259 -10.83 16.05 17.21
C ARG A 259 -9.86 16.34 16.09
N ALA A 260 -10.02 15.73 14.91
CA ALA A 260 -9.11 15.97 13.82
C ALA A 260 -9.27 17.41 13.29
N LYS A 261 -8.12 18.02 12.96
CA LYS A 261 -8.06 19.35 12.35
C LYS A 261 -6.96 19.34 11.30
N PHE A 262 -7.22 20.03 10.20
CA PHE A 262 -6.32 20.05 9.05
C PHE A 262 -6.00 21.49 8.63
N GLU A 263 -4.83 21.66 8.02
CA GLU A 263 -4.66 22.65 6.99
C GLU A 263 -5.44 22.14 5.77
N PRO A 264 -6.33 22.93 5.14
CA PRO A 264 -7.14 22.47 4.03
C PRO A 264 -6.29 22.13 2.81
N ALA A 265 -6.85 21.35 1.90
CA ALA A 265 -6.28 21.17 0.57
C ALA A 265 -6.25 22.51 -0.16
N LEU A 266 -5.26 22.69 -1.03
CA LEU A 266 -5.14 23.88 -1.88
C LEU A 266 -5.14 23.49 -3.35
N ASP A 267 -5.86 24.24 -4.16
CA ASP A 267 -5.79 24.15 -5.61
C ASP A 267 -4.45 24.71 -6.16
N GLN A 268 -4.28 24.73 -7.48
CA GLN A 268 -3.06 25.21 -8.13
C GLN A 268 -2.75 26.69 -7.88
N VAL A 269 -3.76 27.50 -7.60
CA VAL A 269 -3.62 28.94 -7.34
C VAL A 269 -3.65 29.28 -5.86
N GLY A 270 -3.70 28.28 -4.99
CA GLY A 270 -3.59 28.41 -3.54
C GLY A 270 -4.92 28.64 -2.82
N ASN A 271 -6.08 28.47 -3.48
CA ASN A 271 -7.36 28.57 -2.80
C ASN A 271 -7.65 27.29 -2.02
N PRO A 272 -8.22 27.39 -0.80
CA PRO A 272 -8.71 26.22 -0.08
C PRO A 272 -9.85 25.53 -0.84
N VAL A 273 -9.78 24.19 -0.90
CA VAL A 273 -10.79 23.36 -1.56
C VAL A 273 -11.12 22.15 -0.71
N THR A 274 -12.33 21.64 -0.86
CA THR A 274 -12.74 20.37 -0.26
C THR A 274 -11.96 19.21 -0.88
N ALA A 275 -11.42 18.34 -0.02
CA ALA A 275 -10.74 17.11 -0.42
C ALA A 275 -10.94 16.04 0.65
N TYR A 276 -10.25 14.90 0.55
CA TYR A 276 -10.30 13.88 1.58
C TYR A 276 -8.93 13.62 2.19
N TYR A 277 -8.94 13.07 3.40
CA TYR A 277 -7.79 12.50 4.09
C TYR A 277 -8.11 11.04 4.41
N ALA A 278 -7.22 10.14 4.10
CA ALA A 278 -7.39 8.73 4.38
C ALA A 278 -6.15 8.18 5.09
N GLU A 279 -6.37 7.31 6.06
CA GLU A 279 -5.33 6.75 6.92
C GLU A 279 -5.85 5.46 7.57
N GLU A 280 -4.98 4.77 8.28
CA GLU A 280 -5.30 3.56 9.03
C GLU A 280 -4.94 3.74 10.50
N VAL A 281 -5.79 3.26 11.39
CA VAL A 281 -5.55 3.23 12.82
C VAL A 281 -5.50 1.80 13.34
N SER A 282 -4.49 1.52 14.17
CA SER A 282 -4.37 0.26 14.90
C SER A 282 -4.82 0.44 16.34
N TRP A 283 -5.80 -0.35 16.75
CA TRP A 283 -6.23 -0.52 18.13
C TRP A 283 -5.48 -1.71 18.71
N VAL A 284 -4.50 -1.45 19.57
CA VAL A 284 -3.66 -2.49 20.19
C VAL A 284 -3.69 -2.35 21.71
N THR A 285 -3.68 -3.48 22.39
CA THR A 285 -3.47 -3.55 23.85
C THR A 285 -1.97 -3.67 24.11
N GLU A 286 -1.45 -2.91 25.06
CA GLU A 286 -0.06 -3.07 25.55
C GLU A 286 0.12 -4.38 26.33
#